data_95789bd6deb82ebd000fec3ac3a22f65
#
_entry.id   95789bd6deb82ebd000fec3ac3a22f65
#
_cell.length_a   1.000
_cell.length_b   1.000
_cell.length_c   1.000
_cell.angle_alpha   90.00
_cell.angle_beta   90.00
_cell.angle_gamma   90.00
#
_symmetry.space_group_name_H-M   'P 1'
#
loop_
_entity.id
_entity.type
_entity.pdbx_description
1 polymer ?
#
loop_
_entity_poly.entity_id
_entity_poly.type
_entity_poly.pdbx_seq_one_letter_code
_entity_poly.pdbx_strand_id
1 'polypeptide(L)'
;MERIDRIRRNRPENGALVDVLTRKGAYLGTGIFSQQSKIRIRLLSTNANDAFDSAFWERKIRWAWNHRRAVMGDDVSACRMIFSEADGFCGLVVDRFNDVLVTQTLAYGMERLKPVVFPLLVKVLAEDGVIIRGIYERNDVSTRKLE
;
A
#
# COMPACT_ATOMS: atom_id res chain seq x y z
N MET A 1 12.09 -21.74 4.65
CA MET A 1 12.18 -20.39 4.07
C MET A 1 12.84 -20.52 2.70
N GLU A 2 12.06 -20.53 1.61
CA GLU A 2 12.61 -20.65 0.26
C GLU A 2 13.29 -19.35 -0.15
N ARG A 3 14.53 -19.49 -0.59
CA ARG A 3 15.38 -18.37 -1.01
C ARG A 3 14.93 -17.88 -2.39
N ILE A 4 14.61 -16.59 -2.50
CA ILE A 4 14.29 -15.95 -3.78
C ILE A 4 15.60 -15.84 -4.59
N ASP A 5 15.75 -16.71 -5.58
CA ASP A 5 16.92 -16.72 -6.45
C ASP A 5 16.54 -16.35 -7.90
N ARG A 6 16.84 -15.17 -8.28
CA ARG A 6 16.89 -14.57 -9.61
C ARG A 6 15.77 -13.60 -10.00
N ILE A 7 16.19 -12.36 -10.12
CA ILE A 7 15.61 -11.39 -11.06
C ILE A 7 16.12 -11.79 -12.46
N ARG A 8 15.25 -12.42 -13.26
CA ARG A 8 15.62 -12.87 -14.62
C ARG A 8 15.82 -11.67 -15.56
N ARG A 9 16.99 -11.60 -16.18
CA ARG A 9 17.45 -10.89 -17.38
C ARG A 9 17.28 -9.37 -17.55
N ASN A 10 16.25 -8.71 -17.06
CA ASN A 10 16.17 -7.23 -17.01
C ASN A 10 15.88 -6.83 -15.57
N ARG A 11 16.75 -5.96 -15.00
CA ARG A 11 16.41 -5.36 -13.70
C ARG A 11 15.12 -4.56 -13.88
N PRO A 12 14.06 -4.85 -13.10
CA PRO A 12 12.85 -4.03 -13.13
C PRO A 12 13.19 -2.59 -12.77
N GLU A 13 12.39 -1.67 -13.27
CA GLU A 13 12.48 -0.28 -12.82
C GLU A 13 12.16 -0.17 -11.32
N ASN A 14 12.78 0.78 -10.65
CA ASN A 14 12.45 1.07 -9.25
C ASN A 14 10.96 1.41 -9.10
N GLY A 15 10.29 0.76 -8.17
CA GLY A 15 8.85 0.90 -7.96
C GLY A 15 7.95 0.10 -8.90
N ALA A 16 8.51 -0.74 -9.78
CA ALA A 16 7.72 -1.60 -10.65
C ALA A 16 7.03 -2.73 -9.88
N LEU A 17 5.85 -3.13 -10.35
CA LEU A 17 5.22 -4.38 -9.94
C LEU A 17 5.94 -5.57 -10.57
N VAL A 18 6.25 -6.56 -9.76
CA VAL A 18 6.99 -7.75 -10.18
C VAL A 18 6.38 -9.01 -9.59
N ASP A 19 6.32 -10.06 -10.39
CA ASP A 19 5.93 -11.37 -9.90
C ASP A 19 7.13 -12.09 -9.28
N VAL A 20 6.88 -12.70 -8.14
CA VAL A 20 7.87 -13.49 -7.40
C VAL A 20 7.56 -14.96 -7.61
N LEU A 21 8.54 -15.68 -8.12
CA LEU A 21 8.43 -17.10 -8.42
C LEU A 21 9.47 -17.91 -7.64
N THR A 22 9.15 -19.16 -7.34
CA THR A 22 10.15 -20.11 -6.87
C THR A 22 11.17 -20.43 -7.97
N ARG A 23 12.27 -21.10 -7.62
CA ARG A 23 13.22 -21.64 -8.63
C ARG A 23 12.58 -22.56 -9.66
N LYS A 24 11.55 -23.29 -9.26
CA LYS A 24 10.78 -24.20 -10.12
C LYS A 24 9.70 -23.49 -10.95
N GLY A 25 9.55 -22.16 -10.80
CA GLY A 25 8.58 -21.35 -11.54
C GLY A 25 7.20 -21.26 -10.92
N ALA A 26 6.97 -21.78 -9.70
CA ALA A 26 5.70 -21.61 -9.00
C ALA A 26 5.55 -20.16 -8.50
N TYR A 27 4.36 -19.61 -8.68
CA TYR A 27 4.02 -18.24 -8.25
C TYR A 27 3.95 -18.15 -6.71
N LEU A 28 4.61 -17.15 -6.15
CA LEU A 28 4.61 -16.84 -4.72
C LEU A 28 3.82 -15.58 -4.39
N GLY A 29 3.75 -14.64 -5.31
CA GLY A 29 3.07 -13.38 -5.12
C GLY A 29 3.54 -12.32 -6.09
N THR A 30 2.85 -11.17 -6.07
CA THR A 30 3.22 -9.95 -6.78
C THR A 30 3.50 -8.84 -5.77
N GLY A 31 4.54 -8.08 -6.01
CA GLY A 31 4.94 -7.01 -5.11
C GLY A 31 5.65 -5.86 -5.81
N ILE A 32 6.04 -4.88 -5.03
CA ILE A 32 6.78 -3.70 -5.49
C ILE A 32 8.28 -3.96 -5.35
N PHE A 33 9.00 -3.74 -6.44
CA PHE A 33 10.47 -3.81 -6.46
C PHE A 33 11.09 -2.51 -5.96
N SER A 34 12.07 -2.61 -5.06
CA SER A 34 12.90 -1.49 -4.61
C SER A 34 14.36 -1.75 -4.97
N GLN A 35 14.97 -0.80 -5.70
CA GLN A 35 16.34 -0.95 -6.16
C GLN A 35 17.36 -0.68 -5.05
N GLN A 36 17.05 0.19 -4.11
CA GLN A 36 17.99 0.66 -3.08
C GLN A 36 17.72 0.05 -1.70
N SER A 37 16.50 -0.38 -1.44
CA SER A 37 16.12 -0.96 -0.15
C SER A 37 16.80 -2.31 0.10
N LYS A 38 17.08 -2.60 1.36
CA LYS A 38 17.51 -3.95 1.79
C LYS A 38 16.42 -4.99 1.52
N ILE A 39 15.16 -4.59 1.61
CA ILE A 39 14.00 -5.41 1.23
C ILE A 39 13.70 -5.11 -0.24
N ARG A 40 14.20 -5.95 -1.13
CA ARG A 40 14.11 -5.75 -2.59
C ARG A 40 12.70 -5.83 -3.14
N ILE A 41 11.84 -6.65 -2.55
CA ILE A 41 10.46 -6.84 -2.99
C ILE A 41 9.57 -6.87 -1.75
N ARG A 42 8.52 -6.04 -1.78
CA ARG A 42 7.46 -6.02 -0.78
C ARG A 42 6.19 -6.57 -1.42
N LEU A 43 5.74 -7.73 -0.95
CA LEU A 43 4.56 -8.38 -1.52
C LEU A 43 3.29 -7.58 -1.22
N LEU A 44 2.46 -7.43 -2.24
CA LEU A 44 1.14 -6.80 -2.17
C LEU A 44 0.01 -7.83 -2.18
N SER A 45 0.19 -8.92 -2.92
CA SER A 45 -0.78 -9.99 -3.03
C SER A 45 -0.10 -11.32 -3.32
N THR A 46 -0.71 -12.40 -2.83
CA THR A 46 -0.36 -13.79 -3.18
C THR A 46 -1.39 -14.41 -4.13
N ASN A 47 -2.42 -13.67 -4.54
CA ASN A 47 -3.42 -14.11 -5.49
C ASN A 47 -2.99 -13.75 -6.92
N ALA A 48 -2.71 -14.78 -7.72
CA ALA A 48 -2.28 -14.62 -9.11
C ALA A 48 -3.35 -13.96 -10.02
N ASN A 49 -4.61 -13.93 -9.59
CA ASN A 49 -5.71 -13.31 -10.34
C ASN A 49 -5.90 -11.82 -10.07
N ASP A 50 -5.17 -11.24 -9.12
CA ASP A 50 -5.24 -9.80 -8.84
C ASP A 50 -4.63 -9.00 -9.98
N ALA A 51 -5.39 -8.00 -10.48
CA ALA A 51 -4.99 -7.17 -11.62
C ALA A 51 -4.28 -5.88 -11.24
N PHE A 52 -4.20 -5.53 -9.95
CA PHE A 52 -3.59 -4.29 -9.43
C PHE A 52 -4.16 -3.00 -10.05
N ASP A 53 -5.42 -3.05 -10.45
CA ASP A 53 -6.21 -1.95 -10.96
C ASP A 53 -6.86 -1.12 -9.84
N SER A 54 -7.67 -0.12 -10.22
CA SER A 54 -8.40 0.71 -9.25
C SER A 54 -9.32 -0.12 -8.34
N ALA A 55 -9.96 -1.17 -8.88
CA ALA A 55 -10.83 -2.04 -8.11
C ALA A 55 -10.07 -2.83 -7.03
N PHE A 56 -8.85 -3.27 -7.34
CA PHE A 56 -7.97 -3.91 -6.36
C PHE A 56 -7.63 -2.98 -5.20
N TRP A 57 -7.20 -1.75 -5.48
CA TRP A 57 -6.84 -0.78 -4.45
C TRP A 57 -8.05 -0.32 -3.64
N GLU A 58 -9.18 -0.10 -4.31
CA GLU A 58 -10.44 0.24 -3.63
C GLU A 58 -10.86 -0.85 -2.64
N ARG A 59 -10.79 -2.12 -3.04
CA ARG A 59 -11.09 -3.26 -2.17
C ARG A 59 -10.18 -3.32 -0.95
N LYS A 60 -8.87 -3.08 -1.13
CA LYS A 60 -7.92 -3.05 -0.01
C LYS A 60 -8.19 -1.90 0.95
N ILE A 61 -8.47 -0.71 0.44
CA ILE A 61 -8.83 0.46 1.26
C ILE A 61 -10.11 0.16 2.05
N ARG A 62 -11.11 -0.42 1.40
CA ARG A 62 -12.38 -0.77 2.04
C ARG A 62 -12.19 -1.79 3.16
N TRP A 63 -11.34 -2.80 2.97
CA TRP A 63 -11.02 -3.75 4.02
C TRP A 63 -10.34 -3.10 5.22
N ALA A 64 -9.36 -2.25 4.99
CA ALA A 64 -8.67 -1.52 6.05
C ALA A 64 -9.66 -0.62 6.83
N TRP A 65 -10.50 0.12 6.12
CA TRP A 65 -11.52 0.98 6.71
C TRP A 65 -12.56 0.20 7.52
N ASN A 66 -13.12 -0.86 6.96
CA ASN A 66 -14.10 -1.70 7.64
C ASN A 66 -13.50 -2.37 8.88
N HIS A 67 -12.24 -2.78 8.82
CA HIS A 67 -11.52 -3.33 9.97
C HIS A 67 -11.43 -2.31 11.12
N ARG A 68 -11.09 -1.05 10.83
CA ARG A 68 -11.03 0.00 11.85
C ARG A 68 -12.39 0.26 12.47
N ARG A 69 -13.45 0.32 11.67
CA ARG A 69 -14.82 0.47 12.15
C ARG A 69 -15.24 -0.70 13.04
N ALA A 70 -14.91 -1.91 12.66
CA ALA A 70 -15.23 -3.09 13.45
C ALA A 70 -14.50 -3.13 14.80
N VAL A 71 -13.25 -2.68 14.85
CA VAL A 71 -12.41 -2.71 16.07
C VAL A 71 -12.70 -1.52 16.98
N MET A 72 -12.89 -0.33 16.42
CA MET A 72 -13.04 0.93 17.18
C MET A 72 -14.49 1.33 17.41
N GLY A 73 -15.45 0.66 16.75
CA GLY A 73 -16.87 1.01 16.83
C GLY A 73 -17.16 2.37 16.17
N ASP A 74 -17.95 3.19 16.84
CA ASP A 74 -18.41 4.47 16.27
C ASP A 74 -17.37 5.58 16.34
N ASP A 75 -16.34 5.46 17.17
CA ASP A 75 -15.29 6.47 17.31
C ASP A 75 -14.09 6.20 16.39
N VAL A 76 -14.31 6.45 15.10
CA VAL A 76 -13.28 6.37 14.06
C VAL A 76 -12.88 7.75 13.51
N SER A 77 -13.20 8.82 14.24
CA SER A 77 -12.88 10.19 13.84
C SER A 77 -11.39 10.48 13.88
N ALA A 78 -10.66 9.83 14.79
CA ALA A 78 -9.20 9.88 14.87
C ALA A 78 -8.64 8.46 14.93
N CYS A 79 -8.14 7.95 13.81
CA CYS A 79 -7.61 6.60 13.74
C CYS A 79 -6.53 6.45 12.69
N ARG A 80 -5.63 5.48 12.91
CA ARG A 80 -4.75 4.98 11.85
C ARG A 80 -5.55 4.10 10.91
N MET A 81 -5.92 4.66 9.76
CA MET A 81 -6.75 3.99 8.77
C MET A 81 -5.99 2.91 8.01
N ILE A 82 -4.76 3.21 7.61
CA ILE A 82 -3.86 2.27 6.93
C ILE A 82 -2.52 2.23 7.67
N PHE A 83 -2.05 1.03 7.96
CA PHE A 83 -0.77 0.79 8.61
C PHE A 83 0.14 -0.12 7.76
N SER A 84 0.63 0.42 6.66
CA SER A 84 1.66 -0.18 5.83
C SER A 84 1.40 -1.65 5.47
N GLU A 85 2.35 -2.52 5.69
CA GLU A 85 2.27 -3.95 5.38
C GLU A 85 1.15 -4.68 6.13
N ALA A 86 0.78 -4.23 7.32
CA ALA A 86 -0.30 -4.82 8.11
C ALA A 86 -1.65 -4.76 7.39
N ASP A 87 -1.86 -3.73 6.58
CA ASP A 87 -3.07 -3.54 5.76
C ASP A 87 -2.81 -3.81 4.27
N GLY A 88 -1.63 -4.34 3.92
CA GLY A 88 -1.26 -4.68 2.55
C GLY A 88 -0.90 -3.48 1.66
N PHE A 89 -0.48 -2.36 2.26
CA PHE A 89 -0.02 -1.15 1.57
C PHE A 89 1.44 -0.88 1.87
N CYS A 90 2.32 -1.58 1.23
CA CYS A 90 3.76 -1.51 1.47
C CYS A 90 4.30 -0.08 1.56
N GLY A 91 4.64 0.37 2.77
CA GLY A 91 5.22 1.69 2.98
C GLY A 91 4.24 2.86 2.91
N LEU A 92 2.92 2.65 3.03
CA LEU A 92 1.93 3.71 3.15
C LEU A 92 1.29 3.69 4.54
N VAL A 93 1.33 4.82 5.23
CA VAL A 93 0.58 5.05 6.46
C VAL A 93 -0.44 6.16 6.20
N VAL A 94 -1.67 5.95 6.63
CA VAL A 94 -2.75 6.95 6.54
C VAL A 94 -3.40 7.09 7.91
N ASP A 95 -3.28 8.27 8.49
CA ASP A 95 -3.96 8.64 9.73
C ASP A 95 -5.12 9.59 9.40
N ARG A 96 -6.30 9.32 9.93
CA ARG A 96 -7.47 10.17 9.81
C ARG A 96 -7.62 11.04 11.06
N PHE A 97 -7.88 12.31 10.86
CA PHE A 97 -8.28 13.29 11.89
C PHE A 97 -9.52 14.04 11.39
N ASN A 98 -10.69 13.60 11.79
CA ASN A 98 -11.99 14.09 11.33
C ASN A 98 -12.12 14.11 9.80
N ASP A 99 -12.03 15.27 9.19
CA ASP A 99 -12.15 15.51 7.75
C ASP A 99 -10.80 15.69 7.02
N VAL A 100 -9.71 15.35 7.70
CA VAL A 100 -8.35 15.44 7.15
C VAL A 100 -7.66 14.07 7.23
N LEU A 101 -6.93 13.73 6.17
CA LEU A 101 -6.00 12.61 6.17
C LEU A 101 -4.55 13.13 6.24
N VAL A 102 -3.74 12.48 7.07
CA VAL A 102 -2.30 12.69 7.11
C VAL A 102 -1.62 11.42 6.62
N THR A 103 -0.81 11.53 5.59
CA THR A 103 -0.18 10.38 4.94
C THR A 103 1.34 10.42 5.10
N GLN A 104 1.92 9.23 5.20
CA GLN A 104 3.37 9.03 5.09
C GLN A 104 3.61 7.97 4.03
N THR A 105 4.44 8.30 3.03
CA THR A 105 4.84 7.36 1.99
C THR A 105 6.32 7.07 2.16
N LEU A 106 6.63 5.83 2.53
CA LEU A 106 7.98 5.38 2.85
C LEU A 106 8.65 4.62 1.69
N ALA A 107 7.85 4.06 0.78
CA ALA A 107 8.33 3.27 -0.34
C ALA A 107 8.10 3.99 -1.68
N TYR A 108 9.13 4.01 -2.54
CA TYR A 108 9.05 4.67 -3.85
C TYR A 108 7.93 4.12 -4.74
N GLY A 109 7.70 2.81 -4.72
CA GLY A 109 6.60 2.24 -5.50
C GLY A 109 5.22 2.70 -5.06
N MET A 110 5.03 2.97 -3.77
CA MET A 110 3.79 3.55 -3.26
C MET A 110 3.66 5.03 -3.63
N GLU A 111 4.78 5.76 -3.74
CA GLU A 111 4.80 7.13 -4.27
C GLU A 111 4.19 7.19 -5.68
N ARG A 112 4.51 6.23 -6.54
CA ARG A 112 3.96 6.12 -7.90
C ARG A 112 2.46 5.79 -7.92
N LEU A 113 1.94 5.18 -6.88
CA LEU A 113 0.54 4.77 -6.77
C LEU A 113 -0.39 5.82 -6.14
N LYS A 114 0.16 6.90 -5.58
CA LYS A 114 -0.64 8.00 -4.99
C LYS A 114 -1.76 8.51 -5.89
N PRO A 115 -1.54 8.77 -7.20
CA PRO A 115 -2.59 9.27 -8.09
C PRO A 115 -3.81 8.35 -8.19
N VAL A 116 -3.63 7.06 -7.91
CA VAL A 116 -4.72 6.07 -7.87
C VAL A 116 -5.27 5.93 -6.46
N VAL A 117 -4.41 5.79 -5.46
CA VAL A 117 -4.80 5.45 -4.08
C VAL A 117 -5.47 6.62 -3.37
N PHE A 118 -4.96 7.84 -3.50
CA PHE A 118 -5.49 8.99 -2.76
C PHE A 118 -6.94 9.35 -3.14
N PRO A 119 -7.33 9.42 -4.41
CA PRO A 119 -8.74 9.61 -4.77
C PRO A 119 -9.65 8.50 -4.27
N LEU A 120 -9.16 7.25 -4.23
CA LEU A 120 -9.92 6.11 -3.72
C LEU A 120 -10.12 6.17 -2.21
N LEU A 121 -9.16 6.68 -1.44
CA LEU A 121 -9.33 6.93 0.00
C LEU A 121 -10.50 7.89 0.23
N VAL A 122 -10.54 9.00 -0.48
CA VAL A 122 -11.61 10.00 -0.39
C VAL A 122 -12.96 9.39 -0.78
N LYS A 123 -12.98 8.63 -1.87
CA LYS A 123 -14.21 7.96 -2.38
C LYS A 123 -14.78 6.99 -1.35
N VAL A 124 -13.97 6.06 -0.85
CA VAL A 124 -14.40 5.02 0.10
C VAL A 124 -14.95 5.63 1.38
N LEU A 125 -14.30 6.66 1.90
CA LEU A 125 -14.76 7.36 3.09
C LEU A 125 -16.08 8.12 2.84
N ALA A 126 -16.21 8.76 1.67
CA ALA A 126 -17.42 9.49 1.30
C ALA A 126 -18.65 8.59 1.18
N GLU A 127 -18.49 7.35 0.73
CA GLU A 127 -19.58 6.36 0.68
C GLU A 127 -20.17 6.02 2.06
N ASP A 128 -19.37 6.17 3.12
CA ASP A 128 -19.81 6.01 4.52
C ASP A 128 -20.08 7.37 5.21
N GLY A 129 -20.29 8.44 4.44
CA GLY A 129 -20.64 9.76 4.94
C GLY A 129 -19.48 10.57 5.50
N VAL A 130 -18.25 10.12 5.33
CA VAL A 130 -17.06 10.83 5.80
C VAL A 130 -16.46 11.65 4.66
N ILE A 131 -16.69 12.97 4.71
CA ILE A 131 -16.18 13.89 3.68
C ILE A 131 -14.80 14.39 4.08
N ILE A 132 -13.80 14.04 3.28
CA ILE A 132 -12.42 14.48 3.47
C ILE A 132 -12.18 15.78 2.71
N ARG A 133 -11.72 16.81 3.40
CA ARG A 133 -11.43 18.14 2.84
C ARG A 133 -9.97 18.31 2.43
N GLY A 134 -9.06 17.48 2.93
CA GLY A 134 -7.65 17.61 2.59
C GLY A 134 -6.85 16.37 2.94
N ILE A 135 -5.78 16.15 2.17
CA ILE A 135 -4.75 15.14 2.42
C ILE A 135 -3.43 15.87 2.60
N TYR A 136 -2.81 15.70 3.76
CA TYR A 136 -1.49 16.27 4.08
C TYR A 136 -0.44 15.17 4.03
N GLU A 137 0.62 15.40 3.31
CA GLU A 137 1.75 14.48 3.24
C GLU A 137 2.82 14.87 4.26
N ARG A 138 3.15 13.93 5.14
CA ARG A 138 4.24 14.04 6.10
C ARG A 138 5.37 13.11 5.68
N ASN A 139 6.25 13.60 4.81
CA ASN A 139 7.31 12.81 4.18
C ASN A 139 8.72 13.15 4.71
N ASP A 140 8.83 13.70 5.90
CA ASP A 140 10.07 14.13 6.57
C ASP A 140 10.82 13.01 7.30
N VAL A 141 10.43 11.75 7.09
CA VAL A 141 10.99 10.59 7.81
C VAL A 141 12.34 10.20 7.23
N SER A 142 13.34 10.04 8.09
CA SER A 142 14.72 9.68 7.70
C SER A 142 14.83 8.36 6.93
N THR A 143 13.94 7.40 7.19
CA THR A 143 13.88 6.10 6.50
C THR A 143 13.56 6.21 5.01
N ARG A 144 12.90 7.29 4.57
CA ARG A 144 12.58 7.54 3.17
C ARG A 144 13.83 7.69 2.30
N LYS A 145 14.95 8.12 2.88
CA LYS A 145 16.23 8.27 2.20
C LYS A 145 16.90 6.92 1.86
N LEU A 146 16.38 5.82 2.40
CA LEU A 146 16.92 4.47 2.24
C LEU A 146 16.12 3.61 1.24
N GLU A 147 15.06 4.16 0.67
CA GLU A 147 14.19 3.55 -0.33
C GLU A 147 14.42 4.20 -1.71
#